data_19ace492b719bf4c7aa6db3db60d3cf1
#
_entry.id   19ace492b719bf4c7aa6db3db60d3cf1
#
_cell.length_a   1.000
_cell.length_b   1.000
_cell.length_c   1.000
_cell.angle_alpha   90.00
_cell.angle_beta   90.00
_cell.angle_gamma   90.00
#
_symmetry.space_group_name_H-M   'P 1'
#
loop_
_entity.id
_entity.type
_entity.pdbx_description
1 polymer ?
#
loop_
_entity_poly.entity_id
_entity_poly.type
_entity_poly.pdbx_seq_one_letter_code
_entity_poly.pdbx_strand_id
1 'polypeptide(L)'
;MGTPPKARDRLTADVRGEQPRLRMNAYERVIEPVIGLGKGNVMAVEATANIGVVGLAAMGSNLARNLAHHGNTVAVYNRHYERTEKLINEHGTEGKFVPAKTVEEFVASLKRPRTAIIMVKAGGPTDAVINELADAMEPGDIIVDGGNSYFEDTIRREKEIRARGLHFVGCGVSGGEEGALNGPSLMPGGTEESWKTLGPILKSIAAVAEGEPCVTHIGENGAGHFVKMVHNGIEYADMQLIAESYDLMHRGLGMDAAEIGDVFEEWNKTELNSYLIEITAEVLHQVDAKTGKALVDVIVDRAGMKGTGTWTVQTALSLAIPVTGIAEAVFARGLSGMTEQRAEAQKQHLAGPAQKLDVAPAERAAFIEDIRHALYASKIVAYAQGFDEIQAGAKEYGWNIDLAAVARIWRGGCIIRAQFLNRVSEAFESGEANVSLLFASYFKDAIAKAQDSWRRVVAQAALNGMPTPAFASSLSYYDGLRSDRLPAALIQGQRDYFGAHTYGRIDQPGAFHTLWAEPGRPEITA
;
A
#
# COMPACT_ATOMS: atom_id res chain seq x y z
N MET A 1 20.77 30.42 -44.46
CA MET A 1 21.44 31.67 -44.07
C MET A 1 21.04 31.95 -42.61
N GLY A 2 22.04 32.15 -41.73
CA GLY A 2 21.79 32.54 -40.33
C GLY A 2 22.14 31.48 -39.30
N THR A 3 23.42 31.33 -39.02
CA THR A 3 24.02 30.52 -37.94
C THR A 3 23.80 31.18 -36.55
N PRO A 4 23.68 30.39 -35.46
CA PRO A 4 23.64 30.89 -34.11
C PRO A 4 25.06 31.16 -33.57
N PRO A 5 25.26 32.09 -32.61
CA PRO A 5 26.57 32.40 -32.03
C PRO A 5 26.94 31.42 -30.91
N LYS A 6 28.25 31.20 -30.84
CA LYS A 6 29.00 30.35 -29.89
C LYS A 6 29.13 30.97 -28.50
N ALA A 7 29.20 30.09 -27.55
CA ALA A 7 29.67 30.37 -26.18
C ALA A 7 31.17 30.71 -26.10
N ARG A 8 31.54 31.54 -25.18
CA ARG A 8 32.87 31.80 -24.55
C ARG A 8 32.59 32.53 -23.24
N ASP A 9 33.30 32.48 -22.18
CA ASP A 9 34.48 31.80 -21.66
C ASP A 9 34.52 32.09 -20.15
N ARG A 10 35.02 31.15 -19.39
CA ARG A 10 35.78 31.24 -18.16
C ARG A 10 35.94 32.58 -17.45
N LEU A 11 35.70 32.59 -16.13
CA LEU A 11 36.56 33.31 -15.17
C LEU A 11 36.57 32.55 -13.84
N THR A 12 37.73 31.99 -13.54
CA THR A 12 38.20 31.59 -12.22
C THR A 12 38.59 32.81 -11.42
N ALA A 13 38.11 32.95 -10.19
CA ALA A 13 38.69 33.86 -9.21
C ALA A 13 38.82 33.14 -7.87
N ASP A 14 40.05 32.89 -7.53
CA ASP A 14 40.57 32.47 -6.24
C ASP A 14 40.54 33.68 -5.30
N VAL A 15 39.86 33.61 -4.15
CA VAL A 15 40.00 34.59 -3.08
C VAL A 15 40.14 33.87 -1.76
N ARG A 16 41.38 33.76 -1.32
CA ARG A 16 41.75 33.51 0.07
C ARG A 16 41.44 34.78 0.89
N GLY A 17 40.55 34.64 1.87
CA GLY A 17 40.25 35.69 2.85
C GLY A 17 40.42 35.16 4.27
N GLU A 18 41.34 35.72 4.98
CA GLU A 18 41.79 35.44 6.33
C GLU A 18 40.67 35.52 7.37
N GLN A 19 40.69 34.60 8.35
CA GLN A 19 39.88 34.69 9.57
C GLN A 19 40.56 35.65 10.59
N PRO A 20 39.82 36.55 11.25
CA PRO A 20 40.35 37.26 12.41
C PRO A 20 40.22 36.43 13.69
N ARG A 21 41.33 36.12 14.32
CA ARG A 21 41.41 35.61 15.68
C ARG A 21 40.91 36.68 16.67
N LEU A 22 39.85 36.41 17.39
CA LEU A 22 39.46 37.16 18.58
C LEU A 22 40.05 36.52 19.82
N ARG A 23 40.74 37.39 20.57
CA ARG A 23 41.49 37.10 21.81
C ARG A 23 40.51 36.69 22.93
N MET A 24 40.86 35.61 23.65
CA MET A 24 40.33 35.30 24.97
C MET A 24 40.77 36.35 25.98
N ASN A 25 39.81 36.93 26.68
CA ASN A 25 40.05 37.60 27.95
C ASN A 25 39.49 36.72 29.08
N ALA A 26 40.39 36.34 29.96
CA ALA A 26 40.10 35.67 31.21
C ALA A 26 39.36 36.59 32.17
N TYR A 27 38.25 36.11 32.70
CA TYR A 27 37.72 36.55 33.99
C TYR A 27 37.43 35.27 34.80
N GLU A 28 38.39 34.93 35.66
CA GLU A 28 38.11 34.07 36.82
C GLU A 28 37.14 34.79 37.74
N ARG A 29 35.96 34.19 37.96
CA ARG A 29 35.16 34.46 39.17
C ARG A 29 34.94 33.11 39.87
N VAL A 30 35.55 33.04 41.01
CA VAL A 30 35.30 32.11 42.07
C VAL A 30 33.80 32.10 42.36
N ILE A 31 33.13 30.96 42.20
CA ILE A 31 31.79 30.71 42.69
C ILE A 31 31.94 29.59 43.70
N GLU A 32 31.67 29.92 44.97
CA GLU A 32 31.52 29.00 46.09
C GLU A 32 30.36 28.04 45.82
N PRO A 33 30.40 26.78 46.31
CA PRO A 33 29.32 25.84 46.13
C PRO A 33 28.14 26.21 47.02
N VAL A 34 27.02 26.60 46.40
CA VAL A 34 25.73 26.66 47.11
C VAL A 34 25.24 25.21 47.29
N ILE A 35 25.38 24.73 48.49
CA ILE A 35 24.80 23.48 48.96
C ILE A 35 23.28 23.60 49.00
N GLY A 36 22.59 22.66 48.35
CA GLY A 36 21.23 22.25 48.72
C GLY A 36 20.07 22.92 48.00
N LEU A 37 19.76 22.42 46.80
CA LEU A 37 18.34 22.31 46.44
C LEU A 37 18.05 20.82 46.26
N GLY A 38 17.10 20.34 47.06
CA GLY A 38 16.72 18.95 47.14
C GLY A 38 16.32 18.40 45.75
N LYS A 39 16.79 17.21 45.45
CA LYS A 39 16.17 16.36 44.45
C LYS A 39 14.69 16.25 44.83
N GLY A 40 13.85 16.98 44.10
CA GLY A 40 12.41 16.72 44.17
C GLY A 40 12.23 15.23 43.96
N ASN A 41 11.58 14.57 44.87
CA ASN A 41 11.09 13.21 44.71
C ASN A 41 10.21 13.19 43.46
N VAL A 42 10.80 12.84 42.33
CA VAL A 42 10.03 12.32 41.22
C VAL A 42 9.43 11.04 41.74
N MET A 43 8.13 11.08 42.12
CA MET A 43 7.42 9.85 42.48
C MET A 43 7.68 8.88 41.34
N ALA A 44 8.30 7.73 41.64
CA ALA A 44 8.58 6.71 40.64
C ALA A 44 7.23 6.33 40.03
N VAL A 45 7.07 6.59 38.73
CA VAL A 45 5.89 6.15 37.98
C VAL A 45 5.88 4.62 38.06
N GLU A 46 4.84 4.04 38.64
CA GLU A 46 4.71 2.59 38.70
C GLU A 46 4.47 2.03 37.31
N ALA A 47 5.32 1.10 36.87
CA ALA A 47 5.22 0.42 35.59
C ALA A 47 4.01 -0.54 35.59
N THR A 48 2.85 -0.05 35.19
CA THR A 48 1.58 -0.80 35.19
C THR A 48 1.11 -1.17 33.79
N ALA A 49 1.48 -0.40 32.76
CA ALA A 49 1.04 -0.64 31.38
C ALA A 49 1.84 -1.78 30.72
N ASN A 50 1.15 -2.67 30.03
CA ASN A 50 1.79 -3.78 29.31
C ASN A 50 2.07 -3.45 27.82
N ILE A 51 1.49 -2.37 27.31
CA ILE A 51 1.75 -1.83 25.98
C ILE A 51 1.45 -0.33 25.96
N GLY A 52 2.10 0.40 25.04
CA GLY A 52 1.85 1.83 24.86
C GLY A 52 1.54 2.21 23.43
N VAL A 53 0.82 3.32 23.25
CA VAL A 53 0.52 3.91 21.95
C VAL A 53 0.97 5.36 21.92
N VAL A 54 1.80 5.71 20.93
CA VAL A 54 2.30 7.06 20.67
C VAL A 54 1.67 7.60 19.40
N GLY A 55 1.03 8.77 19.50
CA GLY A 55 0.31 9.37 18.38
C GLY A 55 -1.18 9.03 18.39
N LEU A 56 -1.98 9.95 18.95
CA LEU A 56 -3.40 9.77 19.23
C LEU A 56 -4.30 10.57 18.24
N ALA A 57 -4.01 10.45 16.94
CA ALA A 57 -4.99 10.78 15.91
C ALA A 57 -6.03 9.63 15.81
N ALA A 58 -7.00 9.70 14.91
CA ALA A 58 -8.11 8.75 14.82
C ALA A 58 -7.65 7.27 14.91
N MET A 59 -6.69 6.88 14.07
CA MET A 59 -6.18 5.49 14.06
C MET A 59 -5.51 5.09 15.39
N GLY A 60 -4.64 5.94 15.94
CA GLY A 60 -3.92 5.63 17.19
C GLY A 60 -4.84 5.63 18.40
N SER A 61 -5.80 6.56 18.47
CA SER A 61 -6.83 6.57 19.52
C SER A 61 -7.68 5.30 19.49
N ASN A 62 -8.13 4.90 18.30
CA ASN A 62 -8.95 3.70 18.14
C ASN A 62 -8.16 2.41 18.45
N LEU A 63 -6.89 2.33 18.04
CA LEU A 63 -6.03 1.20 18.38
C LEU A 63 -5.77 1.11 19.90
N ALA A 64 -5.56 2.24 20.58
CA ALA A 64 -5.40 2.27 22.04
C ALA A 64 -6.68 1.82 22.76
N ARG A 65 -7.86 2.21 22.29
CA ARG A 65 -9.15 1.77 22.79
C ARG A 65 -9.34 0.27 22.58
N ASN A 66 -9.07 -0.23 21.39
CA ASN A 66 -9.13 -1.65 21.05
C ASN A 66 -8.24 -2.48 22.02
N LEU A 67 -6.98 -2.08 22.21
CA LEU A 67 -6.08 -2.71 23.17
C LEU A 67 -6.69 -2.74 24.59
N ALA A 68 -7.27 -1.63 25.03
CA ALA A 68 -7.88 -1.52 26.36
C ALA A 68 -9.15 -2.39 26.49
N HIS A 69 -10.00 -2.46 25.46
CA HIS A 69 -11.18 -3.34 25.41
C HIS A 69 -10.81 -4.82 25.56
N HIS A 70 -9.61 -5.20 25.08
CA HIS A 70 -9.10 -6.57 25.17
C HIS A 70 -8.22 -6.80 26.43
N GLY A 71 -8.44 -6.00 27.48
CA GLY A 71 -7.89 -6.23 28.82
C GLY A 71 -6.46 -5.72 29.03
N ASN A 72 -5.87 -5.04 28.04
CA ASN A 72 -4.55 -4.44 28.22
C ASN A 72 -4.64 -3.16 29.09
N THR A 73 -3.62 -2.91 29.88
CA THR A 73 -3.36 -1.58 30.45
C THR A 73 -2.49 -0.82 29.46
N VAL A 74 -3.00 0.25 28.91
CA VAL A 74 -2.41 0.96 27.76
C VAL A 74 -1.83 2.30 28.19
N ALA A 75 -0.51 2.47 28.09
CA ALA A 75 0.10 3.79 28.18
C ALA A 75 -0.23 4.59 26.91
N VAL A 76 -0.62 5.85 27.07
CA VAL A 76 -1.00 6.71 25.94
C VAL A 76 -0.25 8.04 25.99
N TYR A 77 0.39 8.37 24.87
CA TYR A 77 1.18 9.58 24.73
C TYR A 77 0.95 10.24 23.38
N ASN A 78 0.84 11.55 23.37
CA ASN A 78 0.86 12.37 22.16
C ASN A 78 1.67 13.65 22.41
N ARG A 79 2.48 14.06 21.44
CA ARG A 79 3.32 15.26 21.54
C ARG A 79 2.55 16.52 21.97
N HIS A 80 1.30 16.64 21.51
CA HIS A 80 0.35 17.66 21.99
C HIS A 80 -0.58 16.98 22.99
N TYR A 81 -0.38 17.26 24.28
CA TYR A 81 -1.05 16.58 25.39
C TYR A 81 -2.59 16.66 25.34
N GLU A 82 -3.12 17.71 24.73
CA GLU A 82 -4.56 17.91 24.56
C GLU A 82 -5.25 16.72 23.87
N ARG A 83 -4.53 15.99 23.00
CA ARG A 83 -5.06 14.76 22.39
C ARG A 83 -5.11 13.59 23.37
N THR A 84 -4.09 13.48 24.23
CA THR A 84 -4.09 12.48 25.31
C THR A 84 -5.25 12.77 26.27
N GLU A 85 -5.39 14.03 26.70
CA GLU A 85 -6.48 14.48 27.57
C GLU A 85 -7.86 14.25 26.95
N LYS A 86 -8.02 14.54 25.64
CA LYS A 86 -9.25 14.26 24.90
C LYS A 86 -9.59 12.78 24.94
N LEU A 87 -8.64 11.89 24.63
CA LEU A 87 -8.86 10.44 24.68
C LEU A 87 -9.34 10.00 26.07
N ILE A 88 -8.69 10.47 27.13
CA ILE A 88 -9.06 10.12 28.51
C ILE A 88 -10.43 10.66 28.88
N ASN A 89 -10.75 11.90 28.52
CA ASN A 89 -12.05 12.51 28.84
C ASN A 89 -13.22 11.83 28.11
N GLU A 90 -13.01 11.45 26.84
CA GLU A 90 -14.07 10.86 26.01
C GLU A 90 -14.19 9.34 26.20
N HIS A 91 -13.08 8.64 26.44
CA HIS A 91 -12.99 7.18 26.38
C HIS A 91 -12.28 6.54 27.58
N GLY A 92 -11.89 7.30 28.60
CA GLY A 92 -11.12 6.79 29.74
C GLY A 92 -11.84 5.72 30.57
N THR A 93 -13.18 5.64 30.49
CA THR A 93 -13.98 4.61 31.16
C THR A 93 -14.10 3.29 30.36
N GLU A 94 -13.66 3.27 29.11
CA GLU A 94 -13.72 2.07 28.25
C GLU A 94 -12.67 1.01 28.60
N GLY A 95 -11.64 1.36 29.39
CA GLY A 95 -10.60 0.43 29.80
C GLY A 95 -9.54 1.07 30.70
N LYS A 96 -8.38 0.42 30.77
CA LYS A 96 -7.27 0.88 31.64
C LYS A 96 -6.25 1.66 30.83
N PHE A 97 -6.25 2.99 31.02
CA PHE A 97 -5.28 3.89 30.37
C PHE A 97 -4.33 4.51 31.39
N VAL A 98 -3.08 4.70 30.97
CA VAL A 98 -2.06 5.43 31.72
C VAL A 98 -1.60 6.62 30.87
N PRO A 99 -2.17 7.82 31.08
CA PRO A 99 -1.79 9.01 30.32
C PRO A 99 -0.40 9.50 30.73
N ALA A 100 0.42 9.88 29.75
CA ALA A 100 1.74 10.44 29.96
C ALA A 100 1.86 11.82 29.28
N LYS A 101 2.60 12.74 29.91
CA LYS A 101 2.86 14.08 29.38
C LYS A 101 4.19 14.17 28.63
N THR A 102 5.13 13.30 28.97
CA THR A 102 6.45 13.23 28.34
C THR A 102 6.78 11.80 27.88
N VAL A 103 7.78 11.65 27.04
CA VAL A 103 8.26 10.34 26.57
C VAL A 103 8.83 9.54 27.75
N GLU A 104 9.51 10.19 28.69
CA GLU A 104 10.09 9.56 29.88
C GLU A 104 8.99 8.99 30.79
N GLU A 105 7.92 9.76 31.06
CA GLU A 105 6.75 9.28 31.81
C GLU A 105 6.08 8.10 31.10
N PHE A 106 5.93 8.19 29.78
CA PHE A 106 5.35 7.13 28.97
C PHE A 106 6.17 5.84 29.08
N VAL A 107 7.48 5.91 28.84
CA VAL A 107 8.37 4.75 28.88
C VAL A 107 8.47 4.17 30.29
N ALA A 108 8.53 5.03 31.33
CA ALA A 108 8.56 4.59 32.73
C ALA A 108 7.28 3.85 33.16
N SER A 109 6.13 4.16 32.56
CA SER A 109 4.86 3.49 32.85
C SER A 109 4.74 2.08 32.25
N LEU A 110 5.62 1.71 31.32
CA LEU A 110 5.60 0.42 30.62
C LEU A 110 6.35 -0.67 31.36
N LYS A 111 5.75 -1.84 31.48
CA LYS A 111 6.40 -3.07 31.98
C LYS A 111 7.43 -3.60 30.97
N ARG A 112 8.50 -4.19 31.47
CA ARG A 112 9.55 -4.81 30.64
C ARG A 112 9.17 -6.25 30.20
N PRO A 113 9.54 -6.63 28.97
CA PRO A 113 10.09 -5.78 27.91
C PRO A 113 9.06 -4.73 27.48
N ARG A 114 9.45 -3.45 27.48
CA ARG A 114 8.57 -2.35 27.11
C ARG A 114 8.19 -2.45 25.65
N THR A 115 6.91 -2.22 25.34
CA THR A 115 6.42 -2.26 23.95
C THR A 115 5.67 -0.96 23.65
N ALA A 116 6.13 -0.21 22.66
CA ALA A 116 5.52 1.05 22.22
C ALA A 116 5.13 0.99 20.73
N ILE A 117 3.84 1.20 20.43
CA ILE A 117 3.32 1.30 19.06
C ILE A 117 3.27 2.77 18.66
N ILE A 118 3.88 3.11 17.54
CA ILE A 118 3.90 4.44 16.95
C ILE A 118 2.82 4.52 15.87
N MET A 119 1.92 5.50 16.00
CA MET A 119 0.84 5.80 15.05
C MET A 119 0.93 7.26 14.59
N VAL A 120 2.03 7.62 13.96
CA VAL A 120 2.29 8.98 13.44
C VAL A 120 2.44 8.98 11.92
N LYS A 121 2.54 10.18 11.32
CA LYS A 121 2.75 10.30 9.87
C LYS A 121 4.11 9.70 9.48
N ALA A 122 4.11 8.83 8.47
CA ALA A 122 5.31 8.21 7.91
C ALA A 122 6.39 9.23 7.47
N GLY A 123 7.64 8.79 7.46
CA GLY A 123 8.81 9.61 7.12
C GLY A 123 9.46 10.25 8.35
N GLY A 124 9.96 11.49 8.23
CA GLY A 124 10.69 12.19 9.28
C GLY A 124 10.00 12.25 10.66
N PRO A 125 8.67 12.46 10.75
CA PRO A 125 7.97 12.39 12.04
C PRO A 125 8.10 11.02 12.74
N THR A 126 8.10 9.93 11.98
CA THR A 126 8.32 8.59 12.52
C THR A 126 9.75 8.42 13.03
N ASP A 127 10.75 8.88 12.25
CA ASP A 127 12.16 8.83 12.67
C ASP A 127 12.39 9.60 13.98
N ALA A 128 11.78 10.78 14.13
CA ALA A 128 11.90 11.58 15.34
C ALA A 128 11.36 10.84 16.59
N VAL A 129 10.16 10.27 16.49
CA VAL A 129 9.54 9.52 17.60
C VAL A 129 10.32 8.25 17.92
N ILE A 130 10.83 7.54 16.91
CA ILE A 130 11.69 6.36 17.11
C ILE A 130 12.92 6.73 17.94
N ASN A 131 13.60 7.83 17.60
CA ASN A 131 14.79 8.27 18.32
C ASN A 131 14.47 8.69 19.76
N GLU A 132 13.41 9.47 19.97
CA GLU A 132 12.96 9.88 21.31
C GLU A 132 12.66 8.67 22.20
N LEU A 133 11.96 7.65 21.67
CA LEU A 133 11.68 6.42 22.40
C LEU A 133 12.96 5.61 22.67
N ALA A 134 13.80 5.46 21.65
CA ALA A 134 15.02 4.67 21.77
C ALA A 134 16.04 5.28 22.75
N ASP A 135 16.02 6.61 22.97
CA ASP A 135 16.86 7.29 23.96
C ASP A 135 16.38 7.01 25.41
N ALA A 136 15.09 6.71 25.59
CA ALA A 136 14.48 6.44 26.89
C ALA A 136 14.31 4.93 27.19
N MET A 137 14.39 4.08 26.18
CA MET A 137 14.23 2.62 26.30
C MET A 137 15.56 1.91 26.55
N GLU A 138 15.49 0.63 26.96
CA GLU A 138 16.63 -0.18 27.31
C GLU A 138 16.69 -1.45 26.43
N PRO A 139 17.88 -2.10 26.30
CA PRO A 139 18.03 -3.31 25.52
C PRO A 139 16.95 -4.37 25.82
N GLY A 140 16.38 -4.95 24.75
CA GLY A 140 15.30 -5.92 24.80
C GLY A 140 13.89 -5.30 24.72
N ASP A 141 13.74 -3.97 24.81
CA ASP A 141 12.46 -3.29 24.61
C ASP A 141 12.10 -3.24 23.11
N ILE A 142 10.83 -3.04 22.77
CA ILE A 142 10.26 -3.18 21.43
C ILE A 142 9.62 -1.87 20.97
N ILE A 143 10.04 -1.34 19.84
CA ILE A 143 9.41 -0.22 19.13
C ILE A 143 8.67 -0.78 17.92
N VAL A 144 7.37 -0.47 17.80
CA VAL A 144 6.51 -0.91 16.68
C VAL A 144 6.09 0.31 15.87
N ASP A 145 6.46 0.35 14.60
CA ASP A 145 5.91 1.33 13.66
C ASP A 145 4.62 0.79 13.04
N GLY A 146 3.47 1.29 13.49
CA GLY A 146 2.14 0.93 12.99
C GLY A 146 1.64 1.86 11.87
N GLY A 147 2.47 2.79 11.40
CA GLY A 147 2.17 3.68 10.27
C GLY A 147 2.21 2.99 8.91
N ASN A 148 1.75 3.69 7.87
CA ASN A 148 1.97 3.24 6.49
C ASN A 148 3.36 3.72 6.02
N SER A 149 4.42 3.13 6.58
CA SER A 149 5.81 3.48 6.26
C SER A 149 6.30 2.75 5.01
N TYR A 150 7.24 3.39 4.30
CA TYR A 150 7.94 2.72 3.21
C TYR A 150 8.85 1.62 3.77
N PHE A 151 8.79 0.43 3.20
CA PHE A 151 9.45 -0.74 3.77
C PHE A 151 10.99 -0.64 3.80
N GLU A 152 11.62 0.08 2.86
CA GLU A 152 13.07 0.31 2.88
C GLU A 152 13.49 1.22 4.05
N ASP A 153 12.66 2.22 4.40
CA ASP A 153 12.87 2.98 5.63
C ASP A 153 12.78 2.08 6.87
N THR A 154 11.87 1.09 6.84
CA THR A 154 11.72 0.13 7.93
C THR A 154 12.95 -0.77 8.06
N ILE A 155 13.52 -1.23 6.95
CA ILE A 155 14.78 -1.99 6.94
C ILE A 155 15.91 -1.15 7.55
N ARG A 156 16.03 0.12 7.14
CA ARG A 156 17.02 1.05 7.69
C ARG A 156 16.83 1.25 9.20
N ARG A 157 15.63 1.54 9.63
CA ARG A 157 15.26 1.78 11.04
C ARG A 157 15.53 0.53 11.90
N GLU A 158 15.17 -0.64 11.41
CA GLU A 158 15.43 -1.91 12.12
C GLU A 158 16.92 -2.08 12.38
N LYS A 159 17.75 -1.88 11.36
CA LYS A 159 19.21 -1.97 11.49
C LYS A 159 19.76 -0.98 12.51
N GLU A 160 19.29 0.27 12.49
CA GLU A 160 19.73 1.34 13.41
C GLU A 160 19.31 1.05 14.86
N ILE A 161 18.08 0.63 15.07
CA ILE A 161 17.49 0.37 16.40
C ILE A 161 18.06 -0.92 17.00
N ARG A 162 18.26 -1.96 16.19
CA ARG A 162 18.89 -3.20 16.59
C ARG A 162 20.34 -3.00 17.05
N ALA A 163 21.08 -2.09 16.44
CA ALA A 163 22.42 -1.70 16.87
C ALA A 163 22.45 -1.08 18.28
N ARG A 164 21.31 -0.59 18.77
CA ARG A 164 21.11 -0.07 20.14
C ARG A 164 20.63 -1.16 21.13
N GLY A 165 20.51 -2.41 20.67
CA GLY A 165 20.03 -3.55 21.47
C GLY A 165 18.51 -3.60 21.64
N LEU A 166 17.76 -2.78 20.90
CA LEU A 166 16.29 -2.75 20.91
C LEU A 166 15.73 -3.58 19.74
N HIS A 167 14.49 -4.00 19.86
CA HIS A 167 13.75 -4.59 18.75
C HIS A 167 12.94 -3.53 17.99
N PHE A 168 12.92 -3.63 16.67
CA PHE A 168 12.07 -2.79 15.81
C PHE A 168 11.14 -3.66 14.97
N VAL A 169 9.86 -3.30 14.95
CA VAL A 169 8.82 -4.04 14.22
C VAL A 169 8.08 -3.07 13.31
N GLY A 170 8.19 -3.24 12.00
CA GLY A 170 7.30 -2.60 11.04
C GLY A 170 6.00 -3.40 10.97
N CYS A 171 4.88 -2.80 11.37
CA CYS A 171 3.59 -3.48 11.42
C CYS A 171 2.56 -2.78 10.53
N GLY A 172 2.19 -3.40 9.41
CA GLY A 172 1.07 -2.93 8.63
C GLY A 172 -0.24 -3.09 9.40
N VAL A 173 -0.99 -2.00 9.55
CA VAL A 173 -2.33 -1.99 10.17
C VAL A 173 -3.36 -1.66 9.10
N SER A 174 -4.36 -2.53 8.92
CA SER A 174 -5.42 -2.33 7.93
C SER A 174 -6.80 -2.22 8.60
N GLY A 175 -7.83 -1.89 7.82
CA GLY A 175 -9.21 -1.79 8.29
C GLY A 175 -9.72 -0.37 8.54
N GLY A 176 -8.89 0.66 8.33
CA GLY A 176 -9.29 2.05 8.56
C GLY A 176 -9.61 2.36 10.03
N GLU A 177 -10.36 3.42 10.28
CA GLU A 177 -10.70 3.87 11.63
C GLU A 177 -11.55 2.84 12.38
N GLU A 178 -12.50 2.22 11.68
CA GLU A 178 -13.38 1.19 12.25
C GLU A 178 -12.58 -0.07 12.58
N GLY A 179 -11.77 -0.56 11.64
CA GLY A 179 -10.94 -1.74 11.88
C GLY A 179 -9.95 -1.55 13.03
N ALA A 180 -9.35 -0.38 13.16
CA ALA A 180 -8.44 -0.08 14.27
C ALA A 180 -9.14 -0.22 15.65
N LEU A 181 -10.45 0.09 15.74
CA LEU A 181 -11.23 -0.05 16.94
C LEU A 181 -11.79 -1.45 17.16
N ASN A 182 -12.32 -2.07 16.12
CA ASN A 182 -13.16 -3.28 16.23
C ASN A 182 -12.43 -4.56 15.80
N GLY A 183 -11.21 -4.47 15.32
CA GLY A 183 -10.36 -5.59 14.91
C GLY A 183 -9.69 -5.33 13.56
N PRO A 184 -8.42 -4.94 13.55
CA PRO A 184 -7.64 -4.77 12.31
C PRO A 184 -7.09 -6.10 11.79
N SER A 185 -6.79 -6.14 10.49
CA SER A 185 -5.80 -7.07 9.96
C SER A 185 -4.40 -6.51 10.22
N LEU A 186 -3.53 -7.32 10.81
CA LEU A 186 -2.21 -6.90 11.26
C LEU A 186 -1.10 -7.70 10.56
N MET A 187 -0.11 -6.99 10.05
CA MET A 187 1.02 -7.52 9.29
C MET A 187 2.35 -7.15 9.97
N PRO A 188 2.66 -7.72 11.16
CA PRO A 188 3.92 -7.45 11.85
C PRO A 188 5.09 -8.15 11.15
N GLY A 189 6.18 -7.38 10.95
CA GLY A 189 7.51 -7.90 10.64
C GLY A 189 8.36 -8.01 11.90
N GLY A 190 9.69 -7.92 11.74
CA GLY A 190 10.65 -7.94 12.84
C GLY A 190 11.14 -9.33 13.20
N THR A 191 11.86 -9.44 14.32
CA THR A 191 12.48 -10.70 14.73
C THR A 191 11.47 -11.67 15.35
N GLU A 192 11.74 -12.97 15.26
CA GLU A 192 11.03 -14.03 15.98
C GLU A 192 10.92 -13.75 17.50
N GLU A 193 11.96 -13.15 18.08
CA GLU A 193 11.98 -12.80 19.51
C GLU A 193 10.97 -11.71 19.84
N SER A 194 10.92 -10.64 19.04
CA SER A 194 9.90 -9.59 19.19
C SER A 194 8.48 -10.14 19.00
N TRP A 195 8.30 -11.08 18.06
CA TRP A 195 7.02 -11.73 17.82
C TRP A 195 6.53 -12.55 19.03
N LYS A 196 7.42 -13.25 19.74
CA LYS A 196 7.03 -14.01 20.95
C LYS A 196 6.37 -13.13 22.01
N THR A 197 6.85 -11.88 22.14
CA THR A 197 6.28 -10.91 23.11
C THR A 197 5.04 -10.20 22.54
N LEU A 198 5.13 -9.71 21.30
CA LEU A 198 4.10 -8.87 20.69
C LEU A 198 2.91 -9.68 20.17
N GLY A 199 3.16 -10.88 19.63
CA GLY A 199 2.17 -11.71 18.97
C GLY A 199 0.91 -12.01 19.78
N PRO A 200 1.00 -12.41 21.06
CA PRO A 200 -0.20 -12.61 21.90
C PRO A 200 -1.07 -11.36 22.03
N ILE A 201 -0.47 -10.20 22.15
CA ILE A 201 -1.19 -8.91 22.26
C ILE A 201 -1.88 -8.60 20.92
N LEU A 202 -1.16 -8.71 19.80
CA LEU A 202 -1.73 -8.44 18.47
C LEU A 202 -2.85 -9.41 18.12
N LYS A 203 -2.71 -10.70 18.49
CA LYS A 203 -3.77 -11.70 18.28
C LYS A 203 -5.05 -11.38 19.03
N SER A 204 -4.94 -10.77 20.23
CA SER A 204 -6.12 -10.41 21.03
C SER A 204 -6.95 -9.29 20.45
N ILE A 205 -6.35 -8.41 19.65
CA ILE A 205 -7.00 -7.22 19.08
C ILE A 205 -7.30 -7.31 17.59
N ALA A 206 -6.81 -8.35 16.93
CA ALA A 206 -7.03 -8.55 15.50
C ALA A 206 -8.48 -8.95 15.21
N ALA A 207 -8.96 -8.65 14.01
CA ALA A 207 -10.19 -9.24 13.51
C ALA A 207 -10.12 -10.76 13.55
N VAL A 208 -11.25 -11.40 13.72
CA VAL A 208 -11.37 -12.87 13.65
C VAL A 208 -12.17 -13.23 12.42
N ALA A 209 -11.59 -14.04 11.53
CA ALA A 209 -12.25 -14.59 10.37
C ALA A 209 -12.17 -16.11 10.43
N GLU A 210 -13.31 -16.79 10.31
CA GLU A 210 -13.40 -18.26 10.37
C GLU A 210 -12.74 -18.87 11.62
N GLY A 211 -12.82 -18.18 12.75
CA GLY A 211 -12.24 -18.61 14.03
C GLY A 211 -10.75 -18.34 14.21
N GLU A 212 -10.09 -17.74 13.22
CA GLU A 212 -8.66 -17.40 13.26
C GLU A 212 -8.43 -15.89 13.36
N PRO A 213 -7.48 -15.41 14.20
CA PRO A 213 -7.14 -14.01 14.25
C PRO A 213 -6.42 -13.58 12.96
N CYS A 214 -6.84 -12.46 12.39
CA CYS A 214 -6.26 -11.88 11.17
C CYS A 214 -4.90 -11.21 11.44
N VAL A 215 -3.96 -11.96 11.97
CA VAL A 215 -2.59 -11.53 12.24
C VAL A 215 -1.63 -12.71 12.15
N THR A 216 -0.50 -12.51 11.49
CA THR A 216 0.61 -13.47 11.45
C THR A 216 1.94 -12.74 11.43
N HIS A 217 3.01 -13.37 11.90
CA HIS A 217 4.37 -12.86 11.67
C HIS A 217 4.70 -12.98 10.19
N ILE A 218 4.94 -11.86 9.52
CA ILE A 218 5.14 -11.84 8.07
C ILE A 218 6.56 -12.26 7.69
N GLY A 219 7.54 -11.84 8.48
CA GLY A 219 8.96 -12.07 8.22
C GLY A 219 9.82 -11.02 8.89
N GLU A 220 11.13 -11.05 8.64
CA GLU A 220 12.07 -10.13 9.26
C GLU A 220 11.96 -8.69 8.72
N ASN A 221 12.47 -7.77 9.50
CA ASN A 221 12.67 -6.34 9.21
C ASN A 221 11.50 -5.67 8.46
N GLY A 222 11.66 -5.29 7.18
CA GLY A 222 10.67 -4.56 6.38
C GLY A 222 9.50 -5.38 5.84
N ALA A 223 9.48 -6.72 6.02
CA ALA A 223 8.50 -7.61 5.40
C ALA A 223 7.04 -7.23 5.70
N GLY A 224 6.73 -6.83 6.93
CA GLY A 224 5.37 -6.42 7.31
C GLY A 224 4.87 -5.20 6.54
N HIS A 225 5.68 -4.16 6.43
CA HIS A 225 5.34 -2.97 5.65
C HIS A 225 5.34 -3.22 4.13
N PHE A 226 6.20 -4.12 3.64
CA PHE A 226 6.21 -4.54 2.25
C PHE A 226 4.88 -5.21 1.87
N VAL A 227 4.44 -6.20 2.64
CA VAL A 227 3.16 -6.89 2.42
C VAL A 227 1.99 -5.90 2.54
N LYS A 228 2.04 -4.95 3.50
CA LYS A 228 1.01 -3.90 3.63
C LYS A 228 1.02 -2.94 2.45
N MET A 229 2.18 -2.60 1.90
CA MET A 229 2.31 -1.76 0.71
C MET A 229 1.64 -2.42 -0.49
N VAL A 230 1.92 -3.70 -0.75
CA VAL A 230 1.32 -4.47 -1.85
C VAL A 230 -0.19 -4.66 -1.64
N HIS A 231 -0.63 -4.95 -0.40
CA HIS A 231 -2.06 -4.95 -0.04
C HIS A 231 -2.75 -3.66 -0.52
N ASN A 232 -2.15 -2.51 -0.26
CA ASN A 232 -2.71 -1.24 -0.69
C ASN A 232 -2.64 -1.05 -2.21
N GLY A 233 -1.65 -1.60 -2.88
CA GLY A 233 -1.59 -1.63 -4.36
C GLY A 233 -2.76 -2.41 -4.95
N ILE A 234 -3.05 -3.61 -4.42
CA ILE A 234 -4.23 -4.42 -4.80
C ILE A 234 -5.52 -3.64 -4.55
N GLU A 235 -5.64 -2.97 -3.38
CA GLU A 235 -6.78 -2.10 -3.05
C GLU A 235 -7.00 -1.03 -4.13
N TYR A 236 -5.94 -0.40 -4.63
CA TYR A 236 -6.05 0.61 -5.69
C TYR A 236 -6.60 0.01 -6.99
N ALA A 237 -6.11 -1.17 -7.39
CA ALA A 237 -6.59 -1.85 -8.59
C ALA A 237 -8.06 -2.26 -8.45
N ASP A 238 -8.45 -2.85 -7.32
CA ASP A 238 -9.82 -3.27 -7.05
C ASP A 238 -10.79 -2.06 -7.08
N MET A 239 -10.43 -0.95 -6.42
CA MET A 239 -11.22 0.28 -6.45
C MET A 239 -11.33 0.88 -7.86
N GLN A 240 -10.27 0.82 -8.67
CA GLN A 240 -10.29 1.31 -10.05
C GLN A 240 -11.19 0.46 -10.93
N LEU A 241 -11.12 -0.87 -10.82
CA LEU A 241 -11.99 -1.80 -11.54
C LEU A 241 -13.47 -1.60 -11.20
N ILE A 242 -13.79 -1.40 -9.92
CA ILE A 242 -15.14 -1.06 -9.45
C ILE A 242 -15.58 0.29 -10.05
N ALA A 243 -14.72 1.31 -10.05
CA ALA A 243 -15.04 2.61 -10.62
C ALA A 243 -15.24 2.56 -12.15
N GLU A 244 -14.47 1.74 -12.86
CA GLU A 244 -14.67 1.49 -14.31
C GLU A 244 -15.98 0.76 -14.57
N SER A 245 -16.35 -0.21 -13.72
CA SER A 245 -17.67 -0.88 -13.80
C SER A 245 -18.82 0.09 -13.59
N TYR A 246 -18.71 0.96 -12.57
CA TYR A 246 -19.66 2.05 -12.34
C TYR A 246 -19.79 2.96 -13.56
N ASP A 247 -18.67 3.40 -14.13
CA ASP A 247 -18.66 4.33 -15.26
C ASP A 247 -19.28 3.74 -16.53
N LEU A 248 -19.02 2.45 -16.81
CA LEU A 248 -19.67 1.74 -17.91
C LEU A 248 -21.17 1.66 -17.75
N MET A 249 -21.69 1.46 -16.54
CA MET A 249 -23.12 1.45 -16.26
C MET A 249 -23.70 2.87 -16.24
N HIS A 250 -23.03 3.82 -15.59
CA HIS A 250 -23.52 5.18 -15.42
C HIS A 250 -23.51 5.98 -16.73
N ARG A 251 -22.32 6.32 -17.26
CA ARG A 251 -22.20 7.07 -18.51
C ARG A 251 -22.49 6.23 -19.73
N GLY A 252 -22.00 4.98 -19.72
CA GLY A 252 -22.14 4.07 -20.86
C GLY A 252 -23.59 3.65 -21.10
N LEU A 253 -24.28 3.12 -20.09
CA LEU A 253 -25.66 2.63 -20.20
C LEU A 253 -26.70 3.66 -19.74
N GLY A 254 -26.31 4.78 -19.14
CA GLY A 254 -27.22 5.83 -18.66
C GLY A 254 -28.04 5.41 -17.44
N MET A 255 -27.52 4.55 -16.57
CA MET A 255 -28.12 4.18 -15.29
C MET A 255 -27.89 5.28 -14.25
N ASP A 256 -28.83 5.47 -13.33
CA ASP A 256 -28.59 6.32 -12.17
C ASP A 256 -27.80 5.61 -11.07
N ALA A 257 -27.35 6.37 -10.09
CA ALA A 257 -26.49 5.85 -9.03
C ALA A 257 -27.20 4.78 -8.19
N ALA A 258 -28.47 4.96 -7.86
CA ALA A 258 -29.24 4.03 -7.05
C ALA A 258 -29.47 2.69 -7.78
N GLU A 259 -29.83 2.74 -9.07
CA GLU A 259 -29.95 1.55 -9.93
C GLU A 259 -28.63 0.76 -9.97
N ILE A 260 -27.48 1.46 -10.02
CA ILE A 260 -26.16 0.81 -10.00
C ILE A 260 -25.85 0.27 -8.59
N GLY A 261 -26.27 0.97 -7.55
CA GLY A 261 -26.19 0.51 -6.17
C GLY A 261 -26.86 -0.85 -5.98
N ASP A 262 -28.09 -1.02 -6.52
CA ASP A 262 -28.84 -2.29 -6.51
C ASP A 262 -28.06 -3.40 -7.24
N VAL A 263 -27.38 -3.09 -8.36
CA VAL A 263 -26.55 -4.06 -9.09
C VAL A 263 -25.37 -4.50 -8.23
N PHE A 264 -24.66 -3.59 -7.56
CA PHE A 264 -23.54 -3.95 -6.67
C PHE A 264 -24.01 -4.72 -5.44
N GLU A 265 -25.18 -4.41 -4.88
CA GLU A 265 -25.79 -5.19 -3.80
C GLU A 265 -26.08 -6.64 -4.22
N GLU A 266 -26.60 -6.86 -5.43
CA GLU A 266 -26.78 -8.22 -5.98
C GLU A 266 -25.43 -8.91 -6.25
N TRP A 267 -24.45 -8.20 -6.79
CA TRP A 267 -23.09 -8.74 -7.01
C TRP A 267 -22.40 -9.14 -5.70
N ASN A 268 -22.70 -8.44 -4.59
CA ASN A 268 -22.16 -8.81 -3.28
C ASN A 268 -22.71 -10.13 -2.72
N LYS A 269 -23.72 -10.73 -3.36
CA LYS A 269 -24.27 -12.08 -3.05
C LYS A 269 -23.58 -13.18 -3.86
N THR A 270 -22.62 -12.83 -4.71
CA THR A 270 -21.91 -13.73 -5.64
C THR A 270 -20.43 -13.90 -5.26
N GLU A 271 -19.62 -14.44 -6.17
CA GLU A 271 -18.17 -14.55 -6.03
C GLU A 271 -17.44 -13.21 -5.88
N LEU A 272 -18.12 -12.09 -6.16
CA LEU A 272 -17.63 -10.72 -5.93
C LEU A 272 -17.80 -10.26 -4.48
N ASN A 273 -18.40 -11.08 -3.60
CA ASN A 273 -18.60 -10.72 -2.19
C ASN A 273 -17.31 -10.18 -1.57
N SER A 274 -17.34 -8.91 -1.21
CA SER A 274 -16.19 -8.20 -0.63
C SER A 274 -16.62 -6.88 0.01
N TYR A 275 -15.79 -6.38 0.92
CA TYR A 275 -16.04 -5.09 1.57
C TYR A 275 -16.13 -3.92 0.58
N LEU A 276 -15.27 -3.90 -0.44
CA LEU A 276 -15.31 -2.82 -1.43
C LEU A 276 -16.60 -2.83 -2.27
N ILE A 277 -17.12 -4.02 -2.61
CA ILE A 277 -18.43 -4.14 -3.28
C ILE A 277 -19.57 -3.70 -2.36
N GLU A 278 -19.56 -4.12 -1.08
CA GLU A 278 -20.52 -3.72 -0.06
C GLU A 278 -20.60 -2.20 0.06
N ILE A 279 -19.46 -1.55 0.37
CA ILE A 279 -19.45 -0.08 0.54
C ILE A 279 -19.70 0.69 -0.75
N THR A 280 -19.49 0.09 -1.92
CA THR A 280 -19.85 0.71 -3.20
C THR A 280 -21.38 0.86 -3.32
N ALA A 281 -22.14 -0.17 -2.97
CA ALA A 281 -23.60 -0.09 -2.94
C ALA A 281 -24.06 1.00 -1.96
N GLU A 282 -23.52 1.04 -0.74
CA GLU A 282 -23.82 2.05 0.27
C GLU A 282 -23.53 3.49 -0.22
N VAL A 283 -22.36 3.71 -0.84
CA VAL A 283 -21.99 5.02 -1.39
C VAL A 283 -22.94 5.46 -2.50
N LEU A 284 -23.36 4.53 -3.36
CA LEU A 284 -24.22 4.82 -4.50
C LEU A 284 -25.69 5.08 -4.09
N HIS A 285 -26.16 4.44 -3.02
CA HIS A 285 -27.48 4.71 -2.44
C HIS A 285 -27.52 5.99 -1.60
N GLN A 286 -26.37 6.54 -1.19
CA GLN A 286 -26.34 7.72 -0.33
C GLN A 286 -26.81 8.96 -1.08
N VAL A 287 -27.81 9.63 -0.53
CA VAL A 287 -28.33 10.92 -1.02
C VAL A 287 -27.68 12.07 -0.27
N ASP A 288 -27.20 13.08 -0.99
CA ASP A 288 -26.70 14.32 -0.41
C ASP A 288 -27.85 15.16 0.17
N ALA A 289 -27.82 15.40 1.47
CA ALA A 289 -28.88 16.12 2.18
C ALA A 289 -29.05 17.58 1.74
N LYS A 290 -28.04 18.19 1.11
CA LYS A 290 -28.09 19.60 0.69
C LYS A 290 -28.70 19.75 -0.69
N THR A 291 -28.44 18.86 -1.61
CA THR A 291 -28.84 18.97 -3.01
C THR A 291 -29.97 18.02 -3.40
N GLY A 292 -30.22 16.97 -2.62
CA GLY A 292 -31.16 15.90 -2.95
C GLY A 292 -30.69 14.98 -4.09
N LYS A 293 -29.47 15.13 -4.58
CA LYS A 293 -28.86 14.27 -5.60
C LYS A 293 -28.13 13.08 -4.95
N ALA A 294 -27.81 12.06 -5.73
CA ALA A 294 -26.90 11.03 -5.27
C ALA A 294 -25.58 11.67 -4.80
N LEU A 295 -25.04 11.22 -3.68
CA LEU A 295 -23.82 11.79 -3.10
C LEU A 295 -22.63 11.70 -4.08
N VAL A 296 -22.52 10.60 -4.81
CA VAL A 296 -21.44 10.38 -5.80
C VAL A 296 -21.44 11.44 -6.91
N ASP A 297 -22.60 11.99 -7.28
CA ASP A 297 -22.75 13.02 -8.32
C ASP A 297 -22.30 14.42 -7.86
N VAL A 298 -22.15 14.64 -6.57
CA VAL A 298 -21.69 15.92 -6.00
C VAL A 298 -20.26 15.85 -5.46
N ILE A 299 -19.67 14.67 -5.44
CA ILE A 299 -18.24 14.49 -5.11
C ILE A 299 -17.39 14.90 -6.31
N VAL A 300 -16.31 15.66 -6.05
CA VAL A 300 -15.35 16.02 -7.10
C VAL A 300 -14.65 14.76 -7.62
N ASP A 301 -14.58 14.60 -8.93
CA ASP A 301 -13.98 13.45 -9.64
C ASP A 301 -12.44 13.41 -9.56
N ARG A 302 -11.92 13.53 -8.34
CA ARG A 302 -10.49 13.51 -8.03
C ARG A 302 -10.20 12.55 -6.89
N ALA A 303 -9.47 11.47 -7.18
CA ALA A 303 -9.05 10.49 -6.18
C ALA A 303 -7.70 10.84 -5.57
N GLY A 304 -7.63 10.91 -4.23
CA GLY A 304 -6.38 11.13 -3.49
C GLY A 304 -5.53 9.86 -3.38
N MET A 305 -4.22 10.04 -3.13
CA MET A 305 -3.30 8.94 -2.81
C MET A 305 -2.30 9.38 -1.75
N LYS A 306 -1.87 8.42 -0.90
CA LYS A 306 -0.96 8.68 0.23
C LYS A 306 0.45 8.08 0.03
N GLY A 307 0.74 7.55 -1.16
CA GLY A 307 2.06 7.03 -1.55
C GLY A 307 2.16 5.51 -1.65
N THR A 308 1.42 4.72 -0.88
CA THR A 308 1.56 3.24 -0.84
C THR A 308 1.37 2.57 -2.20
N GLY A 309 0.34 2.96 -2.98
CA GLY A 309 0.14 2.44 -4.34
C GLY A 309 1.30 2.81 -5.29
N THR A 310 1.82 4.04 -5.16
CA THR A 310 3.00 4.47 -5.94
C THR A 310 4.23 3.64 -5.59
N TRP A 311 4.48 3.38 -4.31
CA TRP A 311 5.60 2.54 -3.87
C TRP A 311 5.47 1.11 -4.36
N THR A 312 4.25 0.53 -4.37
CA THR A 312 4.01 -0.79 -4.98
C THR A 312 4.49 -0.82 -6.42
N VAL A 313 4.08 0.15 -7.24
CA VAL A 313 4.49 0.21 -8.65
C VAL A 313 6.00 0.42 -8.81
N GLN A 314 6.60 1.32 -8.03
CA GLN A 314 8.05 1.57 -8.08
C GLN A 314 8.85 0.33 -7.69
N THR A 315 8.42 -0.38 -6.66
CA THR A 315 9.07 -1.60 -6.20
C THR A 315 8.89 -2.74 -7.21
N ALA A 316 7.70 -2.89 -7.78
CA ALA A 316 7.45 -3.87 -8.84
C ALA A 316 8.36 -3.65 -10.07
N LEU A 317 8.58 -2.38 -10.47
CA LEU A 317 9.55 -2.04 -11.54
C LEU A 317 10.98 -2.45 -11.16
N SER A 318 11.39 -2.22 -9.91
CA SER A 318 12.72 -2.61 -9.41
C SER A 318 12.89 -4.14 -9.37
N LEU A 319 11.82 -4.87 -9.05
CA LEU A 319 11.78 -6.33 -9.02
C LEU A 319 11.52 -6.96 -10.41
N ALA A 320 11.28 -6.14 -11.43
CA ALA A 320 10.88 -6.56 -12.78
C ALA A 320 9.59 -7.41 -12.81
N ILE A 321 8.64 -7.11 -11.92
CA ILE A 321 7.32 -7.76 -11.84
C ILE A 321 6.26 -6.89 -12.50
N PRO A 322 5.50 -7.40 -13.49
CA PRO A 322 4.47 -6.62 -14.15
C PRO A 322 3.19 -6.55 -13.30
N VAL A 323 2.97 -5.41 -12.64
CA VAL A 323 1.74 -5.11 -11.88
C VAL A 323 0.85 -4.14 -12.64
N THR A 324 0.49 -4.49 -13.88
CA THR A 324 -0.15 -3.57 -14.83
C THR A 324 -1.47 -3.00 -14.31
N GLY A 325 -2.35 -3.83 -13.73
CA GLY A 325 -3.62 -3.36 -13.16
C GLY A 325 -3.44 -2.38 -12.00
N ILE A 326 -2.47 -2.61 -11.14
CA ILE A 326 -2.13 -1.73 -10.02
C ILE A 326 -1.52 -0.41 -10.55
N ALA A 327 -0.64 -0.50 -11.55
CA ALA A 327 -0.01 0.67 -12.16
C ALA A 327 -1.04 1.58 -12.82
N GLU A 328 -1.96 1.01 -13.59
CA GLU A 328 -3.04 1.79 -14.23
C GLU A 328 -3.95 2.47 -13.21
N ALA A 329 -4.25 1.83 -12.09
CA ALA A 329 -5.00 2.46 -11.02
C ALA A 329 -4.28 3.68 -10.42
N VAL A 330 -2.96 3.62 -10.27
CA VAL A 330 -2.14 4.77 -9.82
C VAL A 330 -2.13 5.87 -10.87
N PHE A 331 -1.98 5.54 -12.15
CA PHE A 331 -2.01 6.53 -13.24
C PHE A 331 -3.39 7.15 -13.41
N ALA A 332 -4.47 6.38 -13.28
CA ALA A 332 -5.84 6.90 -13.33
C ALA A 332 -6.10 7.92 -12.20
N ARG A 333 -5.63 7.65 -10.97
CA ARG A 333 -5.68 8.64 -9.88
C ARG A 333 -4.86 9.88 -10.20
N GLY A 334 -3.68 9.72 -10.77
CA GLY A 334 -2.85 10.83 -11.26
C GLY A 334 -3.59 11.68 -12.29
N LEU A 335 -4.19 11.04 -13.31
CA LEU A 335 -4.98 11.72 -14.36
C LEU A 335 -6.18 12.44 -13.75
N SER A 336 -6.88 11.85 -12.77
CA SER A 336 -8.01 12.50 -12.08
C SER A 336 -7.59 13.82 -11.42
N GLY A 337 -6.35 13.93 -10.95
CA GLY A 337 -5.77 15.13 -10.36
C GLY A 337 -5.36 16.22 -11.35
N MET A 338 -5.25 15.91 -12.66
CA MET A 338 -4.84 16.85 -13.72
C MET A 338 -6.03 17.75 -14.17
N THR A 339 -6.66 18.43 -13.23
CA THR A 339 -7.93 19.16 -13.46
C THR A 339 -7.83 20.24 -14.52
N GLU A 340 -6.73 20.99 -14.58
CA GLU A 340 -6.50 22.04 -15.59
C GLU A 340 -6.37 21.45 -17.00
N GLN A 341 -5.57 20.38 -17.15
CA GLN A 341 -5.37 19.75 -18.45
C GLN A 341 -6.65 19.08 -18.95
N ARG A 342 -7.42 18.45 -18.04
CA ARG A 342 -8.72 17.85 -18.38
C ARG A 342 -9.73 18.89 -18.81
N ALA A 343 -9.79 20.04 -18.11
CA ALA A 343 -10.64 21.16 -18.49
C ALA A 343 -10.25 21.77 -19.84
N GLU A 344 -8.96 21.91 -20.12
CA GLU A 344 -8.49 22.41 -21.42
C GLU A 344 -8.77 21.39 -22.55
N ALA A 345 -8.61 20.10 -22.30
CA ALA A 345 -8.96 19.05 -23.28
C ALA A 345 -10.45 19.09 -23.67
N GLN A 346 -11.33 19.30 -22.68
CA GLN A 346 -12.76 19.49 -22.92
C GLN A 346 -13.05 20.75 -23.76
N LYS A 347 -12.41 21.86 -23.41
CA LYS A 347 -12.53 23.12 -24.15
C LYS A 347 -12.02 23.03 -25.59
N GLN A 348 -10.97 22.26 -25.83
CA GLN A 348 -10.40 22.02 -27.16
C GLN A 348 -11.22 21.01 -27.98
N HIS A 349 -12.23 20.36 -27.38
CA HIS A 349 -13.07 19.35 -28.04
C HIS A 349 -12.22 18.27 -28.74
N LEU A 350 -11.32 17.61 -27.98
CA LEU A 350 -10.52 16.52 -28.54
C LEU A 350 -11.41 15.45 -29.18
N ALA A 351 -11.09 15.08 -30.40
CA ALA A 351 -11.92 14.17 -31.20
C ALA A 351 -12.02 12.78 -30.55
N GLY A 352 -13.21 12.21 -30.57
CA GLY A 352 -13.51 10.87 -30.05
C GLY A 352 -14.99 10.55 -30.10
N PRO A 353 -15.38 9.29 -29.83
CA PRO A 353 -16.78 8.91 -29.73
C PRO A 353 -17.47 9.55 -28.51
N ALA A 354 -18.79 9.49 -28.48
CA ALA A 354 -19.63 10.21 -27.49
C ALA A 354 -19.59 9.66 -26.06
N GLN A 355 -18.76 8.68 -25.76
CA GLN A 355 -18.65 8.00 -24.44
C GLN A 355 -19.99 7.44 -23.96
N LYS A 356 -20.73 6.83 -24.87
CA LYS A 356 -22.01 6.15 -24.61
C LYS A 356 -22.01 4.82 -25.32
N LEU A 357 -22.34 3.74 -24.60
CA LEU A 357 -22.35 2.40 -25.16
C LEU A 357 -23.56 2.20 -26.10
N ASP A 358 -23.30 1.61 -27.24
CA ASP A 358 -24.33 1.18 -28.17
C ASP A 358 -24.76 -0.26 -27.84
N VAL A 359 -25.59 -0.36 -26.80
CA VAL A 359 -26.16 -1.63 -26.31
C VAL A 359 -27.68 -1.56 -26.43
N ALA A 360 -28.25 -2.50 -27.17
CA ALA A 360 -29.71 -2.54 -27.33
C ALA A 360 -30.40 -2.75 -25.98
N PRO A 361 -31.58 -2.15 -25.73
CA PRO A 361 -32.28 -2.31 -24.45
C PRO A 361 -32.52 -3.76 -24.02
N ALA A 362 -32.73 -4.65 -24.97
CA ALA A 362 -32.93 -6.08 -24.71
C ALA A 362 -31.60 -6.80 -24.28
N GLU A 363 -30.45 -6.24 -24.58
CA GLU A 363 -29.11 -6.79 -24.28
C GLU A 363 -28.49 -6.17 -23.03
N ARG A 364 -29.10 -5.11 -22.48
CA ARG A 364 -28.56 -4.36 -21.34
C ARG A 364 -28.25 -5.26 -20.13
N ALA A 365 -29.18 -6.10 -19.74
CA ALA A 365 -28.98 -7.01 -18.61
C ALA A 365 -27.82 -8.00 -18.85
N ALA A 366 -27.70 -8.53 -20.07
CA ALA A 366 -26.60 -9.41 -20.45
C ALA A 366 -25.25 -8.66 -20.42
N PHE A 367 -25.21 -7.40 -20.83
CA PHE A 367 -23.98 -6.62 -20.79
C PHE A 367 -23.57 -6.22 -19.35
N ILE A 368 -24.54 -5.98 -18.46
CA ILE A 368 -24.26 -5.79 -17.02
C ILE A 368 -23.63 -7.06 -16.43
N GLU A 369 -24.10 -8.24 -16.85
CA GLU A 369 -23.50 -9.52 -16.46
C GLU A 369 -22.10 -9.71 -17.06
N ASP A 370 -21.86 -9.23 -18.30
CA ASP A 370 -20.53 -9.20 -18.88
C ASP A 370 -19.55 -8.33 -18.05
N ILE A 371 -20.02 -7.17 -17.56
CA ILE A 371 -19.22 -6.30 -16.67
C ILE A 371 -18.87 -7.04 -15.37
N ARG A 372 -19.83 -7.78 -14.77
CA ARG A 372 -19.60 -8.59 -13.56
C ARG A 372 -18.48 -9.61 -13.77
N HIS A 373 -18.54 -10.37 -14.85
CA HIS A 373 -17.52 -11.35 -15.21
C HIS A 373 -16.16 -10.72 -15.49
N ALA A 374 -16.15 -9.58 -16.20
CA ALA A 374 -14.92 -8.83 -16.47
C ALA A 374 -14.28 -8.31 -15.18
N LEU A 375 -15.10 -7.79 -14.24
CA LEU A 375 -14.65 -7.33 -12.93
C LEU A 375 -14.00 -8.48 -12.15
N TYR A 376 -14.64 -9.64 -12.09
CA TYR A 376 -14.10 -10.78 -11.36
C TYR A 376 -12.78 -11.28 -11.96
N ALA A 377 -12.70 -11.45 -13.27
CA ALA A 377 -11.47 -11.85 -13.95
C ALA A 377 -10.33 -10.86 -13.73
N SER A 378 -10.60 -9.57 -13.84
CA SER A 378 -9.58 -8.52 -13.63
C SER A 378 -9.15 -8.41 -12.17
N LYS A 379 -10.08 -8.61 -11.23
CA LYS A 379 -9.77 -8.70 -9.80
C LYS A 379 -8.83 -9.87 -9.51
N ILE A 380 -9.07 -11.06 -10.07
CA ILE A 380 -8.17 -12.21 -9.94
C ILE A 380 -6.76 -11.84 -10.44
N VAL A 381 -6.64 -11.16 -11.60
CA VAL A 381 -5.35 -10.73 -12.13
C VAL A 381 -4.66 -9.73 -11.19
N ALA A 382 -5.37 -8.76 -10.63
CA ALA A 382 -4.81 -7.78 -9.71
C ALA A 382 -4.23 -8.44 -8.44
N TYR A 383 -4.93 -9.41 -7.88
CA TYR A 383 -4.42 -10.18 -6.74
C TYR A 383 -3.24 -11.07 -7.13
N ALA A 384 -3.31 -11.75 -8.29
CA ALA A 384 -2.19 -12.55 -8.79
C ALA A 384 -0.91 -11.70 -8.93
N GLN A 385 -1.01 -10.53 -9.56
CA GLN A 385 0.11 -9.58 -9.70
C GLN A 385 0.67 -9.14 -8.35
N GLY A 386 -0.20 -8.86 -7.36
CA GLY A 386 0.23 -8.49 -6.01
C GLY A 386 0.93 -9.65 -5.29
N PHE A 387 0.42 -10.87 -5.37
CA PHE A 387 1.08 -12.03 -4.77
C PHE A 387 2.40 -12.38 -5.47
N ASP A 388 2.49 -12.23 -6.80
CA ASP A 388 3.72 -12.39 -7.56
C ASP A 388 4.78 -11.35 -7.10
N GLU A 389 4.37 -10.11 -6.82
CA GLU A 389 5.25 -9.08 -6.26
C GLU A 389 5.72 -9.43 -4.84
N ILE A 390 4.82 -9.95 -3.98
CA ILE A 390 5.21 -10.40 -2.62
C ILE A 390 6.22 -11.53 -2.71
N GLN A 391 6.02 -12.49 -3.60
CA GLN A 391 6.94 -13.62 -3.80
C GLN A 391 8.31 -13.15 -4.31
N ALA A 392 8.34 -12.22 -5.26
CA ALA A 392 9.57 -11.65 -5.79
C ALA A 392 10.32 -10.85 -4.72
N GLY A 393 9.62 -10.02 -3.94
CA GLY A 393 10.21 -9.29 -2.82
C GLY A 393 10.73 -10.22 -1.72
N ALA A 394 9.98 -11.27 -1.38
CA ALA A 394 10.44 -12.28 -0.43
C ALA A 394 11.78 -12.91 -0.86
N LYS A 395 11.91 -13.23 -2.14
CA LYS A 395 13.17 -13.76 -2.71
C LYS A 395 14.30 -12.73 -2.72
N GLU A 396 14.03 -11.51 -3.14
CA GLU A 396 15.04 -10.43 -3.24
C GLU A 396 15.61 -10.05 -1.87
N TYR A 397 14.74 -9.90 -0.87
CA TYR A 397 15.14 -9.46 0.48
C TYR A 397 15.42 -10.63 1.44
N GLY A 398 15.28 -11.88 1.00
CA GLY A 398 15.56 -13.07 1.81
C GLY A 398 14.52 -13.33 2.91
N TRP A 399 13.27 -12.90 2.72
CA TRP A 399 12.17 -13.14 3.67
C TRP A 399 11.52 -14.50 3.44
N ASN A 400 11.13 -15.16 4.52
CA ASN A 400 10.32 -16.37 4.46
C ASN A 400 8.84 -16.02 4.72
N ILE A 401 8.15 -15.54 3.66
CA ILE A 401 6.74 -15.12 3.75
C ILE A 401 5.82 -16.29 3.40
N ASP A 402 4.92 -16.67 4.31
CA ASP A 402 3.83 -17.63 4.07
C ASP A 402 2.68 -16.91 3.34
N LEU A 403 2.59 -17.11 2.01
CA LEU A 403 1.58 -16.48 1.16
C LEU A 403 0.16 -16.95 1.49
N ALA A 404 -0.02 -18.18 1.92
CA ALA A 404 -1.31 -18.70 2.37
C ALA A 404 -1.75 -17.98 3.66
N ALA A 405 -0.84 -17.80 4.61
CA ALA A 405 -1.11 -17.03 5.82
C ALA A 405 -1.42 -15.56 5.52
N VAL A 406 -0.72 -14.94 4.55
CA VAL A 406 -1.04 -13.58 4.07
C VAL A 406 -2.47 -13.51 3.56
N ALA A 407 -2.91 -14.47 2.73
CA ALA A 407 -4.30 -14.52 2.26
C ALA A 407 -5.29 -14.67 3.42
N ARG A 408 -4.98 -15.53 4.41
CA ARG A 408 -5.84 -15.74 5.58
C ARG A 408 -6.05 -14.49 6.41
N ILE A 409 -5.00 -13.72 6.67
CA ILE A 409 -5.12 -12.51 7.49
C ILE A 409 -5.85 -11.36 6.77
N TRP A 410 -6.02 -11.43 5.46
CA TRP A 410 -6.79 -10.43 4.70
C TRP A 410 -8.30 -10.74 4.63
N ARG A 411 -8.76 -11.86 5.18
CA ARG A 411 -10.18 -12.25 5.21
C ARG A 411 -11.05 -11.37 6.10
N GLY A 412 -10.47 -10.72 7.11
CA GLY A 412 -11.17 -9.83 8.03
C GLY A 412 -10.34 -8.62 8.42
N GLY A 413 -10.98 -7.55 8.90
CA GLY A 413 -10.29 -6.38 9.42
C GLY A 413 -9.44 -5.61 8.42
N CYS A 414 -9.67 -5.75 7.12
CA CYS A 414 -8.95 -5.01 6.08
C CYS A 414 -9.87 -4.53 4.95
N ILE A 415 -9.37 -3.60 4.16
CA ILE A 415 -10.15 -2.97 3.07
C ILE A 415 -10.39 -3.94 1.92
N ILE A 416 -9.47 -4.87 1.65
CA ILE A 416 -9.58 -5.83 0.54
C ILE A 416 -10.18 -7.18 0.95
N ARG A 417 -10.82 -7.26 2.14
CA ARG A 417 -11.47 -8.50 2.57
C ARG A 417 -12.51 -8.96 1.55
N ALA A 418 -12.40 -10.22 1.15
CA ALA A 418 -13.23 -10.82 0.12
C ALA A 418 -13.35 -12.34 0.33
N GLN A 419 -14.49 -12.88 -0.06
CA GLN A 419 -14.76 -14.32 0.10
C GLN A 419 -13.75 -15.20 -0.65
N PHE A 420 -13.28 -14.77 -1.83
CA PHE A 420 -12.36 -15.56 -2.63
C PHE A 420 -10.96 -15.70 -2.04
N LEU A 421 -10.61 -14.95 -0.99
CA LEU A 421 -9.32 -15.10 -0.28
C LEU A 421 -9.12 -16.48 0.34
N ASN A 422 -10.21 -17.19 0.65
CA ASN A 422 -10.13 -18.60 1.03
C ASN A 422 -9.55 -19.45 -0.10
N ARG A 423 -10.00 -19.21 -1.34
CA ARG A 423 -9.48 -19.89 -2.53
C ARG A 423 -8.01 -19.54 -2.80
N VAL A 424 -7.61 -18.30 -2.50
CA VAL A 424 -6.20 -17.90 -2.59
C VAL A 424 -5.35 -18.68 -1.59
N SER A 425 -5.79 -18.76 -0.32
CA SER A 425 -5.09 -19.53 0.71
C SER A 425 -4.96 -21.00 0.33
N GLU A 426 -6.07 -21.63 -0.06
CA GLU A 426 -6.11 -23.03 -0.51
C GLU A 426 -5.14 -23.30 -1.68
N ALA A 427 -5.05 -22.38 -2.65
CA ALA A 427 -4.18 -22.52 -3.82
C ALA A 427 -2.69 -22.48 -3.44
N PHE A 428 -2.30 -21.65 -2.47
CA PHE A 428 -0.93 -21.64 -1.96
C PHE A 428 -0.63 -22.85 -1.08
N GLU A 429 -1.56 -23.28 -0.22
CA GLU A 429 -1.39 -24.46 0.65
C GLU A 429 -1.27 -25.76 -0.16
N SER A 430 -2.02 -25.89 -1.24
CA SER A 430 -1.95 -27.06 -2.14
C SER A 430 -0.71 -27.04 -3.05
N GLY A 431 -0.02 -25.90 -3.16
CA GLY A 431 1.11 -25.70 -4.08
C GLY A 431 0.69 -25.41 -5.53
N GLU A 432 -0.59 -25.32 -5.85
CA GLU A 432 -1.07 -24.99 -7.20
C GLU A 432 -0.66 -23.56 -7.63
N ALA A 433 -0.49 -22.65 -6.67
CA ALA A 433 -0.13 -21.26 -6.90
C ALA A 433 1.38 -20.96 -6.76
N ASN A 434 2.25 -21.97 -6.68
CA ASN A 434 3.70 -21.76 -6.45
C ASN A 434 4.40 -20.89 -7.51
N VAL A 435 3.90 -20.85 -8.73
CA VAL A 435 4.44 -20.00 -9.82
C VAL A 435 3.61 -18.73 -9.98
N SER A 436 2.30 -18.83 -10.01
CA SER A 436 1.35 -17.71 -10.00
C SER A 436 -0.03 -18.24 -9.62
N LEU A 437 -0.80 -17.38 -8.95
CA LEU A 437 -2.20 -17.65 -8.59
C LEU A 437 -3.07 -18.00 -9.83
N LEU A 438 -2.74 -17.46 -11.00
CA LEU A 438 -3.45 -17.70 -12.26
C LEU A 438 -3.41 -19.14 -12.75
N PHE A 439 -2.47 -19.95 -12.26
CA PHE A 439 -2.34 -21.36 -12.66
C PHE A 439 -3.10 -22.31 -11.76
N ALA A 440 -3.55 -21.86 -10.59
CA ALA A 440 -4.40 -22.68 -9.72
C ALA A 440 -5.74 -22.98 -10.38
N SER A 441 -6.21 -24.23 -10.23
CA SER A 441 -7.36 -24.78 -10.96
C SER A 441 -8.60 -23.91 -10.87
N TYR A 442 -8.94 -23.46 -9.65
CA TYR A 442 -10.10 -22.59 -9.43
C TYR A 442 -10.03 -21.29 -10.24
N PHE A 443 -8.90 -20.58 -10.20
CA PHE A 443 -8.74 -19.28 -10.84
C PHE A 443 -8.64 -19.40 -12.37
N LYS A 444 -7.96 -20.43 -12.85
CA LYS A 444 -7.92 -20.76 -14.27
C LYS A 444 -9.30 -20.99 -14.84
N ASP A 445 -10.14 -21.76 -14.14
CA ASP A 445 -11.50 -22.05 -14.58
C ASP A 445 -12.42 -20.82 -14.49
N ALA A 446 -12.28 -20.00 -13.45
CA ALA A 446 -13.02 -18.75 -13.30
C ALA A 446 -12.72 -17.78 -14.44
N ILE A 447 -11.42 -17.57 -14.76
CA ILE A 447 -11.03 -16.72 -15.87
C ILE A 447 -11.49 -17.30 -17.21
N ALA A 448 -11.38 -18.60 -17.42
CA ALA A 448 -11.85 -19.25 -18.65
C ALA A 448 -13.34 -18.99 -18.91
N LYS A 449 -14.17 -19.06 -17.88
CA LYS A 449 -15.62 -18.74 -17.99
C LYS A 449 -15.89 -17.26 -18.29
N ALA A 450 -15.03 -16.36 -17.83
CA ALA A 450 -15.20 -14.91 -17.99
C ALA A 450 -14.65 -14.36 -19.34
N GLN A 451 -13.88 -15.12 -20.08
CA GLN A 451 -13.11 -14.66 -21.26
C GLN A 451 -13.92 -13.88 -22.29
N ASP A 452 -15.05 -14.43 -22.72
CA ASP A 452 -15.85 -13.80 -23.77
C ASP A 452 -16.50 -12.50 -23.28
N SER A 453 -17.01 -12.48 -22.05
CA SER A 453 -17.56 -11.31 -21.38
C SER A 453 -16.52 -10.22 -21.22
N TRP A 454 -15.34 -10.56 -20.73
CA TRP A 454 -14.23 -9.62 -20.50
C TRP A 454 -13.81 -8.94 -21.80
N ARG A 455 -13.65 -9.71 -22.88
CA ARG A 455 -13.31 -9.17 -24.20
C ARG A 455 -14.39 -8.27 -24.77
N ARG A 456 -15.66 -8.64 -24.63
CA ARG A 456 -16.77 -7.76 -25.05
C ARG A 456 -16.76 -6.44 -24.31
N VAL A 457 -16.57 -6.44 -22.99
CA VAL A 457 -16.51 -5.20 -22.19
C VAL A 457 -15.37 -4.30 -22.65
N VAL A 458 -14.13 -4.83 -22.77
CA VAL A 458 -12.97 -4.05 -23.20
C VAL A 458 -13.15 -3.54 -24.63
N ALA A 459 -13.64 -4.36 -25.55
CA ALA A 459 -13.89 -3.96 -26.95
C ALA A 459 -14.96 -2.86 -27.03
N GLN A 460 -16.09 -3.02 -26.35
CA GLN A 460 -17.16 -2.01 -26.34
C GLN A 460 -16.69 -0.71 -25.70
N ALA A 461 -15.96 -0.77 -24.60
CA ALA A 461 -15.38 0.41 -23.97
C ALA A 461 -14.48 1.18 -24.93
N ALA A 462 -13.55 0.49 -25.60
CA ALA A 462 -12.60 1.08 -26.55
C ALA A 462 -13.29 1.71 -27.77
N LEU A 463 -14.24 0.99 -28.37
CA LEU A 463 -15.01 1.47 -29.55
C LEU A 463 -15.82 2.73 -29.23
N ASN A 464 -16.30 2.85 -28.01
CA ASN A 464 -17.14 3.96 -27.55
C ASN A 464 -16.38 5.03 -26.76
N GLY A 465 -15.04 4.95 -26.68
CA GLY A 465 -14.20 5.95 -25.99
C GLY A 465 -14.38 5.99 -24.47
N MET A 466 -14.89 4.91 -23.87
CA MET A 466 -14.98 4.76 -22.42
C MET A 466 -13.61 4.33 -21.86
N PRO A 467 -12.97 5.10 -20.96
CA PRO A 467 -11.67 4.73 -20.42
C PRO A 467 -11.82 3.59 -19.42
N THR A 468 -11.18 2.46 -19.73
CA THR A 468 -11.13 1.27 -18.86
C THR A 468 -9.69 0.74 -18.74
N PRO A 469 -8.76 1.58 -18.23
CA PRO A 469 -7.34 1.21 -18.21
C PRO A 469 -7.05 -0.06 -17.39
N ALA A 470 -7.71 -0.24 -16.24
CA ALA A 470 -7.49 -1.42 -15.41
C ALA A 470 -8.04 -2.70 -16.04
N PHE A 471 -9.25 -2.68 -16.63
CA PHE A 471 -9.77 -3.82 -17.38
C PHE A 471 -8.90 -4.17 -18.59
N ALA A 472 -8.51 -3.17 -19.37
CA ALA A 472 -7.75 -3.36 -20.60
C ALA A 472 -6.33 -3.89 -20.31
N SER A 473 -5.64 -3.33 -19.31
CA SER A 473 -4.29 -3.76 -18.96
C SER A 473 -4.28 -5.15 -18.34
N SER A 474 -5.27 -5.51 -17.52
CA SER A 474 -5.41 -6.85 -16.95
C SER A 474 -5.63 -7.89 -18.05
N LEU A 475 -6.49 -7.60 -19.04
CA LEU A 475 -6.70 -8.49 -20.17
C LEU A 475 -5.44 -8.63 -21.04
N SER A 476 -4.74 -7.52 -21.34
CA SER A 476 -3.49 -7.54 -22.07
C SER A 476 -2.40 -8.33 -21.36
N TYR A 477 -2.30 -8.19 -20.03
CA TYR A 477 -1.37 -8.99 -19.23
C TYR A 477 -1.67 -10.49 -19.36
N TYR A 478 -2.93 -10.86 -19.18
CA TYR A 478 -3.36 -12.26 -19.30
C TYR A 478 -3.08 -12.83 -20.70
N ASP A 479 -3.37 -12.07 -21.76
CA ASP A 479 -3.08 -12.49 -23.14
C ASP A 479 -1.59 -12.58 -23.42
N GLY A 480 -0.79 -11.66 -22.88
CA GLY A 480 0.67 -11.74 -22.94
C GLY A 480 1.21 -12.99 -22.25
N LEU A 481 0.70 -13.29 -21.06
CA LEU A 481 1.15 -14.45 -20.26
C LEU A 481 0.89 -15.79 -20.99
N ARG A 482 -0.23 -15.91 -21.72
CA ARG A 482 -0.61 -17.12 -22.45
C ARG A 482 -0.09 -17.22 -23.89
N SER A 483 0.65 -16.20 -24.34
CA SER A 483 1.17 -16.18 -25.71
C SER A 483 2.43 -17.03 -25.83
N ASP A 484 2.48 -17.89 -26.83
CA ASP A 484 3.66 -18.73 -27.13
C ASP A 484 4.90 -17.89 -27.42
N ARG A 485 4.71 -16.73 -28.06
CA ARG A 485 5.79 -15.83 -28.42
C ARG A 485 5.35 -14.36 -28.33
N LEU A 486 6.10 -13.57 -27.57
CA LEU A 486 5.90 -12.13 -27.47
C LEU A 486 6.65 -11.36 -28.55
N PRO A 487 6.20 -10.15 -28.92
CA PRO A 487 6.90 -9.27 -29.87
C PRO A 487 8.23 -8.73 -29.33
N ALA A 488 8.61 -9.07 -28.11
CA ALA A 488 9.86 -8.67 -27.47
C ALA A 488 11.12 -9.05 -28.25
N ALA A 489 11.05 -10.08 -29.10
CA ALA A 489 12.13 -10.45 -30.01
C ALA A 489 12.52 -9.32 -30.98
N LEU A 490 11.54 -8.53 -31.46
CA LEU A 490 11.82 -7.34 -32.27
C LEU A 490 12.55 -6.26 -31.49
N ILE A 491 12.11 -6.02 -30.24
CA ILE A 491 12.77 -5.05 -29.34
C ILE A 491 14.22 -5.47 -29.11
N GLN A 492 14.48 -6.76 -28.84
CA GLN A 492 15.83 -7.25 -28.64
C GLN A 492 16.69 -7.17 -29.88
N GLY A 493 16.13 -7.43 -31.08
CA GLY A 493 16.83 -7.21 -32.37
C GLY A 493 17.17 -5.73 -32.60
N GLN A 494 16.27 -4.80 -32.28
CA GLN A 494 16.55 -3.36 -32.33
C GLN A 494 17.67 -2.96 -31.36
N ARG A 495 17.66 -3.49 -30.13
CA ARG A 495 18.73 -3.24 -29.17
C ARG A 495 20.08 -3.76 -29.65
N ASP A 496 20.09 -4.91 -30.29
CA ASP A 496 21.29 -5.46 -30.89
C ASP A 496 21.79 -4.59 -32.06
N TYR A 497 20.88 -4.09 -32.89
CA TYR A 497 21.21 -3.23 -34.01
C TYR A 497 21.92 -1.94 -33.62
N PHE A 498 21.38 -1.21 -32.61
CA PHE A 498 21.94 0.09 -32.26
C PHE A 498 23.00 0.04 -31.14
N GLY A 499 23.11 -1.05 -30.41
CA GLY A 499 23.97 -1.08 -29.21
C GLY A 499 24.71 -2.39 -28.97
N ALA A 500 24.68 -3.33 -29.91
CA ALA A 500 25.28 -4.67 -29.75
C ALA A 500 24.89 -5.36 -28.43
N HIS A 501 23.59 -5.21 -28.03
CA HIS A 501 23.10 -5.74 -26.74
C HIS A 501 22.86 -7.24 -26.75
N THR A 502 23.26 -7.91 -27.84
CA THR A 502 23.15 -9.33 -28.07
C THR A 502 21.70 -9.87 -28.01
N TYR A 503 21.48 -11.06 -28.46
CA TYR A 503 20.20 -11.77 -28.36
C TYR A 503 20.44 -13.27 -28.18
N GLY A 504 19.50 -13.93 -27.49
CA GLY A 504 19.41 -15.38 -27.44
C GLY A 504 18.67 -15.90 -28.67
N ARG A 505 19.04 -17.08 -29.14
CA ARG A 505 18.33 -17.79 -30.21
C ARG A 505 17.43 -18.88 -29.64
N ILE A 506 16.35 -19.22 -30.33
CA ILE A 506 15.42 -20.28 -29.93
C ILE A 506 15.92 -21.68 -30.33
N ASP A 507 16.85 -21.77 -31.28
CA ASP A 507 17.34 -23.00 -31.87
C ASP A 507 18.72 -23.44 -31.36
N GLN A 508 19.42 -22.56 -30.61
CA GLN A 508 20.68 -22.89 -29.96
C GLN A 508 20.96 -22.00 -28.73
N PRO A 509 21.66 -22.54 -27.71
CA PRO A 509 22.05 -21.74 -26.55
C PRO A 509 23.17 -20.76 -26.88
N GLY A 510 23.25 -19.67 -26.11
CA GLY A 510 24.30 -18.66 -26.20
C GLY A 510 23.77 -17.25 -26.41
N ALA A 511 24.70 -16.29 -26.41
CA ALA A 511 24.42 -14.89 -26.75
C ALA A 511 25.03 -14.61 -28.10
N PHE A 512 24.28 -13.92 -28.96
CA PHE A 512 24.63 -13.67 -30.35
C PHE A 512 24.55 -12.19 -30.69
N HIS A 513 25.38 -11.74 -31.62
CA HIS A 513 25.35 -10.40 -32.19
C HIS A 513 25.42 -10.46 -33.69
N THR A 514 24.58 -9.72 -34.39
CA THR A 514 24.66 -9.53 -35.82
C THR A 514 25.53 -8.33 -36.13
N LEU A 515 26.56 -8.48 -36.98
CA LEU A 515 27.42 -7.38 -37.44
C LEU A 515 26.67 -6.52 -38.48
N TRP A 516 25.74 -5.71 -37.98
CA TRP A 516 24.74 -4.99 -38.79
C TRP A 516 25.33 -4.08 -39.87
N ALA A 517 26.54 -3.53 -39.62
CA ALA A 517 27.25 -2.65 -40.54
C ALA A 517 28.09 -3.39 -41.58
N GLU A 518 28.32 -4.70 -41.45
CA GLU A 518 29.14 -5.47 -42.35
C GLU A 518 28.35 -6.04 -43.56
N PRO A 519 28.98 -6.18 -44.73
CA PRO A 519 28.34 -6.85 -45.85
C PRO A 519 27.92 -8.28 -45.48
N GLY A 520 26.66 -8.62 -45.81
CA GLY A 520 26.10 -9.93 -45.47
C GLY A 520 25.65 -10.09 -44.01
N ARG A 521 25.91 -9.12 -43.17
CA ARG A 521 25.47 -9.09 -41.74
C ARG A 521 25.75 -10.41 -41.03
N PRO A 522 26.99 -10.86 -40.93
CA PRO A 522 27.30 -12.14 -40.28
C PRO A 522 26.96 -12.10 -38.81
N GLU A 523 26.50 -13.23 -38.29
CA GLU A 523 26.27 -13.43 -36.87
C GLU A 523 27.55 -13.94 -36.19
N ILE A 524 27.84 -13.43 -35.03
CA ILE A 524 28.94 -13.91 -34.19
C ILE A 524 28.38 -14.32 -32.81
N THR A 525 29.08 -15.22 -32.15
CA THR A 525 28.83 -15.53 -30.71
C THR A 525 29.50 -14.44 -29.89
N ALA A 526 28.76 -13.85 -28.92
CA ALA A 526 29.21 -12.76 -28.06
C ALA A 526 29.84 -13.30 -26.76
#